data_ef9f93cb400aa03185a313bf64179320
#
_entry.id   ef9f93cb400aa03185a313bf64179320
#
_cell.length_a   1.000
_cell.length_b   1.000
_cell.length_c   1.000
_cell.angle_alpha   90.00
_cell.angle_beta   90.00
_cell.angle_gamma   90.00
#
_symmetry.space_group_name_H-M   'P 1'
#
loop_
_entity.id
_entity.type
_entity.pdbx_description
1 polymer ?
#
loop_
_entity_poly.entity_id
_entity_poly.type
_entity_poly.pdbx_seq_one_letter_code
_entity_poly.pdbx_strand_id
1 'polypeptide(L)'
;GGGTYEDGTENEGAISKVRFFFFNSDGSAYIMKNKNVNYLELLDASVSSAGDAGHLQTIEGKTTAMLVIEGETKTAPAYMVAVVNPQTLSKLEDKAYRESQLRDEFTDKSFVKITTDGTGNKQYGGFVMSNSVYAENGARVCASSVSGHVEENRDDATNNPVDIYVERVVAKATTTVNTDKGWKKITSGDDEGKYKIKVGKINIDAEHEKDVYAVVQGWGLADENETAELEKQIDVTSNNWTSAILGIDPWTSPDYHRCFWSASVPFTPKGGTNSIVNHAFSAFTTPFGTTPLYTCPNTFTTEEFKASKNYEKPYDNTLTKVLVAAKLVYYDDDNNSHPADICKYRGIQILGADNVLKQVAKDHSEYWTVDPNDASNHILLAPTDLE
;
A
#
# COMPACT_ATOMS: atom_id res chain seq x y z
N GLY A 1 -15.38 12.88 10.91
CA GLY A 1 -14.01 13.12 11.25
C GLY A 1 -13.25 13.55 10.02
N GLY A 2 -12.83 14.81 9.94
CA GLY A 2 -11.99 15.29 8.86
C GLY A 2 -10.73 14.43 8.81
N GLY A 3 -10.48 13.83 7.66
CA GLY A 3 -9.25 13.11 7.43
C GLY A 3 -8.10 14.09 7.58
N THR A 4 -7.34 13.92 8.63
CA THR A 4 -6.05 14.57 8.74
C THR A 4 -5.14 13.94 7.71
N TYR A 5 -4.53 14.74 6.85
CA TYR A 5 -3.44 14.27 6.02
C TYR A 5 -2.36 13.69 6.91
N GLU A 6 -1.93 12.51 6.60
CA GLU A 6 -0.70 12.00 7.16
C GLU A 6 0.43 12.47 6.23
N ASP A 7 1.25 13.39 6.70
CA ASP A 7 2.44 13.86 5.96
C ASP A 7 3.40 12.70 5.66
N GLY A 8 3.26 11.63 6.40
CA GLY A 8 4.12 10.46 6.31
C GLY A 8 5.38 10.62 7.15
N THR A 9 6.18 9.57 7.17
CA THR A 9 7.52 9.61 7.76
C THR A 9 8.48 10.34 6.83
N GLU A 10 9.63 10.78 7.35
CA GLU A 10 10.70 11.38 6.55
C GLU A 10 11.05 10.50 5.33
N ASN A 11 11.14 9.19 5.51
CA ASN A 11 11.44 8.26 4.43
C ASN A 11 10.30 8.14 3.40
N GLU A 12 9.07 8.23 3.83
CA GLU A 12 7.90 8.23 2.93
C GLU A 12 7.78 9.52 2.12
N GLY A 13 8.28 10.62 2.65
CA GLY A 13 8.32 11.92 1.99
C GLY A 13 9.62 12.21 1.24
N ALA A 14 10.63 11.33 1.31
CA ALA A 14 11.93 11.57 0.71
C ALA A 14 11.86 11.70 -0.81
N ILE A 15 12.42 12.79 -1.32
CA ILE A 15 12.46 13.13 -2.74
C ILE A 15 13.91 13.08 -3.20
N SER A 16 14.26 12.14 -4.07
CA SER A 16 15.60 12.08 -4.66
C SER A 16 15.67 12.63 -6.09
N LYS A 17 14.55 12.60 -6.79
CA LYS A 17 14.41 13.08 -8.16
C LYS A 17 12.96 13.46 -8.44
N VAL A 18 12.76 14.47 -9.28
CA VAL A 18 11.44 14.81 -9.83
C VAL A 18 11.58 14.98 -11.34
N ARG A 19 10.66 14.35 -12.08
CA ARG A 19 10.49 14.54 -13.52
C ARG A 19 9.23 15.38 -13.73
N PHE A 20 9.40 16.54 -14.37
CA PHE A 20 8.33 17.47 -14.68
C PHE A 20 7.96 17.33 -16.16
N PHE A 21 6.79 16.79 -16.44
CA PHE A 21 6.25 16.70 -17.77
C PHE A 21 5.44 17.95 -18.11
N PHE A 22 5.65 18.47 -19.32
CA PHE A 22 4.98 19.67 -19.80
C PHE A 22 4.08 19.37 -21.00
N PHE A 23 2.95 20.04 -21.04
CA PHE A 23 1.92 19.83 -22.06
C PHE A 23 1.41 21.14 -22.62
N ASN A 24 1.01 21.10 -23.90
CA ASN A 24 0.27 22.17 -24.54
C ASN A 24 -1.17 22.23 -24.02
N SER A 25 -1.90 23.26 -24.36
CA SER A 25 -3.31 23.45 -23.93
C SER A 25 -4.26 22.35 -24.40
N ASP A 26 -3.91 21.63 -25.46
CA ASP A 26 -4.67 20.48 -25.99
C ASP A 26 -4.25 19.13 -25.38
N GLY A 27 -3.35 19.13 -24.40
CA GLY A 27 -2.80 17.93 -23.77
C GLY A 27 -1.71 17.21 -24.56
N SER A 28 -1.33 17.74 -25.73
CA SER A 28 -0.18 17.21 -26.49
C SER A 28 1.13 17.51 -25.76
N ALA A 29 2.16 16.70 -26.04
CA ALA A 29 3.47 16.88 -25.46
C ALA A 29 4.11 18.23 -25.85
N TYR A 30 4.56 19.00 -24.84
CA TYR A 30 5.37 20.19 -25.08
C TYR A 30 6.83 19.79 -25.19
N ILE A 31 7.32 19.66 -26.44
CA ILE A 31 8.65 19.10 -26.70
C ILE A 31 9.76 20.09 -26.33
N MET A 32 10.74 19.63 -25.57
CA MET A 32 11.92 20.40 -25.21
C MET A 32 12.83 20.57 -26.40
N LYS A 33 13.41 21.77 -26.54
CA LYS A 33 14.30 22.14 -27.65
C LYS A 33 15.48 21.17 -27.77
N ASN A 34 15.69 20.68 -28.99
CA ASN A 34 16.74 19.70 -29.31
C ASN A 34 16.64 18.36 -28.55
N LYS A 35 15.44 18.00 -28.06
CA LYS A 35 15.19 16.74 -27.37
C LYS A 35 13.88 16.14 -27.91
N ASN A 36 13.76 14.82 -27.84
CA ASN A 36 12.54 14.12 -28.23
C ASN A 36 11.66 13.79 -27.02
N VAL A 37 11.72 14.65 -25.99
CA VAL A 37 10.99 14.45 -24.73
C VAL A 37 10.31 15.75 -24.32
N ASN A 38 9.29 15.64 -23.49
CA ASN A 38 8.54 16.76 -22.94
C ASN A 38 8.72 16.91 -21.44
N TYR A 39 9.88 16.59 -20.93
CA TYR A 39 10.14 16.70 -19.50
C TYR A 39 11.50 17.32 -19.20
N LEU A 40 11.58 17.88 -17.99
CA LEU A 40 12.84 18.22 -17.30
C LEU A 40 12.95 17.36 -16.04
N GLU A 41 14.16 16.99 -15.69
CA GLU A 41 14.42 16.17 -14.51
C GLU A 41 15.40 16.88 -13.59
N LEU A 42 15.03 16.99 -12.31
CA LEU A 42 15.86 17.59 -11.27
C LEU A 42 16.19 16.56 -10.19
N LEU A 43 17.43 16.62 -9.71
CA LEU A 43 17.92 15.83 -8.59
C LEU A 43 17.77 16.59 -7.27
N ASP A 44 17.69 15.86 -6.15
CA ASP A 44 17.81 16.48 -4.83
C ASP A 44 19.15 17.18 -4.66
N ALA A 45 19.16 18.33 -4.00
CA ALA A 45 20.35 19.11 -3.71
C ALA A 45 21.40 18.37 -2.87
N SER A 46 21.00 17.33 -2.13
CA SER A 46 21.93 16.46 -1.39
C SER A 46 22.82 15.60 -2.30
N VAL A 47 22.44 15.43 -3.58
CA VAL A 47 23.14 14.59 -4.56
C VAL A 47 24.11 15.41 -5.42
N SER A 48 24.10 16.73 -5.32
CA SER A 48 24.92 17.66 -6.09
C SER A 48 25.30 18.89 -5.27
N SER A 49 26.36 19.60 -5.69
CA SER A 49 26.86 20.78 -4.98
C SER A 49 25.77 21.85 -4.84
N ALA A 50 25.56 22.32 -3.62
CA ALA A 50 24.60 23.37 -3.30
C ALA A 50 24.91 24.63 -4.13
N GLY A 51 23.92 25.10 -4.90
CA GLY A 51 24.00 26.33 -5.67
C GLY A 51 23.88 26.17 -7.19
N ASP A 52 23.89 24.95 -7.71
CA ASP A 52 23.68 24.74 -9.15
C ASP A 52 22.22 24.97 -9.53
N ALA A 53 21.98 25.77 -10.55
CA ALA A 53 20.65 25.95 -11.12
C ALA A 53 20.10 24.59 -11.58
N GLY A 54 18.85 24.29 -11.21
CA GLY A 54 18.21 23.04 -11.62
C GLY A 54 18.17 21.94 -10.56
N HIS A 55 18.42 22.26 -9.29
CA HIS A 55 18.28 21.31 -8.19
C HIS A 55 17.04 21.57 -7.34
N LEU A 56 16.51 20.49 -6.75
CA LEU A 56 15.45 20.57 -5.76
C LEU A 56 16.01 21.11 -4.44
N GLN A 57 15.26 21.98 -3.78
CA GLN A 57 15.58 22.46 -2.44
C GLN A 57 14.40 22.16 -1.53
N THR A 58 14.63 21.43 -0.45
CA THR A 58 13.59 21.12 0.54
C THR A 58 13.84 21.90 1.82
N ILE A 59 12.89 22.75 2.19
CA ILE A 59 12.90 23.54 3.40
C ILE A 59 11.53 23.37 4.09
N GLU A 60 11.54 22.93 5.33
CA GLU A 60 10.34 22.76 6.17
C GLU A 60 9.21 21.93 5.49
N GLY A 61 9.56 20.83 4.86
CA GLY A 61 8.60 19.94 4.17
C GLY A 61 8.08 20.46 2.83
N LYS A 62 8.53 21.64 2.40
CA LYS A 62 8.25 22.21 1.08
C LYS A 62 9.46 22.02 0.17
N THR A 63 9.27 21.37 -0.96
CA THR A 63 10.31 21.25 -1.98
C THR A 63 10.08 22.30 -3.05
N THR A 64 11.10 23.10 -3.34
CA THR A 64 11.07 24.13 -4.38
C THR A 64 12.09 23.82 -5.46
N ALA A 65 11.77 24.22 -6.70
CA ALA A 65 12.65 24.06 -7.84
C ALA A 65 12.54 25.27 -8.77
N MET A 66 13.65 25.64 -9.40
CA MET A 66 13.65 26.59 -10.50
C MET A 66 13.87 25.79 -11.80
N LEU A 67 12.91 25.86 -12.69
CA LEU A 67 12.94 25.17 -13.99
C LEU A 67 13.28 26.18 -15.09
N VAL A 68 14.22 25.85 -15.96
CA VAL A 68 14.47 26.60 -17.19
C VAL A 68 13.86 25.82 -18.34
N ILE A 69 12.78 26.35 -18.93
CA ILE A 69 12.01 25.70 -19.97
C ILE A 69 12.42 26.27 -21.33
N GLU A 70 13.03 25.45 -22.16
CA GLU A 70 13.30 25.75 -23.58
C GLU A 70 12.53 24.77 -24.44
N GLY A 71 11.42 25.21 -25.02
CA GLY A 71 10.62 24.43 -25.96
C GLY A 71 11.07 24.57 -27.40
N GLU A 72 10.65 23.64 -28.25
CA GLU A 72 10.80 23.77 -29.71
C GLU A 72 9.96 24.94 -30.27
N THR A 73 8.85 25.22 -29.59
CA THR A 73 7.98 26.37 -29.96
C THR A 73 8.30 27.55 -29.04
N LYS A 74 7.93 28.74 -29.51
CA LYS A 74 8.08 29.98 -28.71
C LYS A 74 6.96 30.16 -27.68
N THR A 75 5.92 29.34 -27.75
CA THR A 75 4.82 29.39 -26.78
C THR A 75 5.21 28.70 -25.49
N ALA A 76 4.77 29.22 -24.35
CA ALA A 76 4.94 28.55 -23.08
C ALA A 76 4.05 27.28 -22.97
N PRO A 77 4.42 26.29 -22.16
CA PRO A 77 3.52 25.17 -21.84
C PRO A 77 2.29 25.66 -21.07
N ALA A 78 1.20 24.90 -21.17
CA ALA A 78 -0.03 25.22 -20.47
C ALA A 78 -0.21 24.41 -19.18
N TYR A 79 0.27 23.17 -19.15
CA TYR A 79 0.08 22.24 -18.02
C TYR A 79 1.36 21.50 -17.68
N MET A 80 1.42 21.03 -16.42
CA MET A 80 2.54 20.26 -15.89
C MET A 80 2.07 19.12 -15.00
N VAL A 81 2.73 17.97 -15.11
CA VAL A 81 2.64 16.84 -14.18
C VAL A 81 4.00 16.59 -13.57
N ALA A 82 4.07 16.58 -12.25
CA ALA A 82 5.27 16.22 -11.53
C ALA A 82 5.23 14.75 -11.12
N VAL A 83 6.26 13.99 -11.47
CA VAL A 83 6.46 12.60 -11.03
C VAL A 83 7.67 12.56 -10.12
N VAL A 84 7.43 12.32 -8.85
CA VAL A 84 8.46 12.21 -7.81
C VAL A 84 8.99 10.79 -7.80
N ASN A 85 10.30 10.64 -7.67
CA ASN A 85 11.02 9.37 -7.67
C ASN A 85 10.73 8.49 -8.90
N PRO A 86 10.76 9.03 -10.12
CA PRO A 86 10.43 8.31 -11.34
C PRO A 86 11.31 7.09 -11.58
N GLN A 87 12.54 7.06 -11.03
CA GLN A 87 13.47 5.94 -11.13
C GLN A 87 12.97 4.66 -10.44
N THR A 88 11.96 4.74 -9.59
CA THR A 88 11.33 3.58 -8.97
C THR A 88 10.39 2.86 -9.94
N LEU A 89 9.81 3.58 -10.89
CA LEU A 89 8.92 3.02 -11.91
C LEU A 89 9.69 2.10 -12.85
N SER A 90 9.08 0.98 -13.24
CA SER A 90 9.68 -0.01 -14.12
C SER A 90 9.34 0.22 -15.61
N LYS A 91 8.26 0.94 -15.90
CA LYS A 91 7.76 1.13 -17.27
C LYS A 91 7.85 2.56 -17.80
N LEU A 92 8.30 3.50 -16.97
CA LEU A 92 8.45 4.88 -17.43
C LEU A 92 9.68 4.99 -18.37
N GLU A 93 9.41 5.35 -19.60
CA GLU A 93 10.42 5.45 -20.67
C GLU A 93 10.88 6.90 -20.86
N ASP A 94 12.07 7.05 -21.47
CA ASP A 94 12.63 8.34 -21.86
C ASP A 94 12.09 8.77 -23.23
N LYS A 95 10.81 9.14 -23.24
CA LYS A 95 10.10 9.59 -24.44
C LYS A 95 9.13 10.72 -24.11
N ALA A 96 8.57 11.33 -25.14
CA ALA A 96 7.48 12.26 -24.98
C ALA A 96 6.18 11.50 -24.66
N TYR A 97 5.41 12.03 -23.73
CA TYR A 97 4.08 11.55 -23.37
C TYR A 97 3.03 12.63 -23.61
N ARG A 98 1.89 12.24 -24.12
CA ARG A 98 0.68 13.07 -24.06
C ARG A 98 0.13 13.03 -22.62
N GLU A 99 -0.56 14.07 -22.20
CA GLU A 99 -1.15 14.14 -20.87
C GLU A 99 -2.07 12.94 -20.59
N SER A 100 -2.93 12.60 -21.58
CA SER A 100 -3.83 11.44 -21.49
C SER A 100 -3.10 10.10 -21.35
N GLN A 101 -1.89 9.97 -21.86
CA GLN A 101 -1.10 8.74 -21.71
C GLN A 101 -0.62 8.56 -20.27
N LEU A 102 -0.22 9.61 -19.58
CA LEU A 102 0.13 9.54 -18.16
C LEU A 102 -1.12 9.37 -17.28
N ARG A 103 -2.20 10.02 -17.63
CA ARG A 103 -3.45 10.02 -16.88
C ARG A 103 -4.24 8.71 -16.99
N ASP A 104 -4.37 8.15 -18.20
CA ASP A 104 -5.34 7.09 -18.48
C ASP A 104 -4.70 5.76 -18.89
N GLU A 105 -3.49 5.78 -19.44
CA GLU A 105 -2.89 4.59 -20.04
C GLU A 105 -1.69 4.06 -19.25
N PHE A 106 -1.03 4.91 -18.44
CA PHE A 106 0.16 4.52 -17.72
C PHE A 106 -0.18 3.69 -16.49
N THR A 107 0.30 2.46 -16.46
CA THR A 107 0.23 1.57 -15.31
C THR A 107 1.60 0.97 -15.01
N ASP A 108 1.90 0.75 -13.76
CA ASP A 108 3.14 0.12 -13.30
C ASP A 108 2.87 -0.75 -12.07
N LYS A 109 3.84 -1.56 -11.68
CA LYS A 109 3.84 -2.35 -10.46
C LYS A 109 4.87 -1.88 -9.43
N SER A 110 5.74 -0.97 -9.80
CA SER A 110 6.88 -0.54 -9.00
C SER A 110 6.71 0.90 -8.53
N PHE A 111 6.00 1.12 -7.44
CA PHE A 111 5.77 2.45 -6.86
C PHE A 111 6.51 2.68 -5.53
N VAL A 112 7.15 1.65 -5.00
CA VAL A 112 7.97 1.70 -3.79
C VAL A 112 9.19 0.84 -4.02
N LYS A 113 10.36 1.35 -3.70
CA LYS A 113 11.58 0.56 -3.67
C LYS A 113 11.62 -0.23 -2.36
N ILE A 114 11.71 -1.55 -2.48
CA ILE A 114 11.84 -2.45 -1.35
C ILE A 114 13.27 -2.98 -1.33
N THR A 115 13.96 -2.80 -0.22
CA THR A 115 15.27 -3.37 0.04
C THR A 115 15.22 -4.19 1.32
N THR A 116 16.20 -5.06 1.52
CA THR A 116 16.32 -5.84 2.75
C THR A 116 17.60 -5.40 3.45
N ASP A 117 17.51 -5.09 4.72
CA ASP A 117 18.69 -4.75 5.53
C ASP A 117 19.49 -6.00 5.89
N GLY A 118 20.64 -5.77 6.54
CA GLY A 118 21.55 -6.86 6.96
C GLY A 118 20.97 -7.84 7.97
N THR A 119 19.80 -7.55 8.54
CA THR A 119 19.07 -8.40 9.49
C THR A 119 17.86 -9.09 8.86
N GLY A 120 17.61 -8.88 7.56
CA GLY A 120 16.49 -9.48 6.84
C GLY A 120 15.20 -8.68 6.89
N ASN A 121 15.17 -7.50 7.52
CA ASN A 121 13.99 -6.65 7.57
C ASN A 121 13.82 -5.87 6.26
N LYS A 122 12.57 -5.79 5.81
CA LYS A 122 12.23 -4.97 4.64
C LYS A 122 12.33 -3.49 4.98
N GLN A 123 12.99 -2.76 4.08
CA GLN A 123 13.10 -1.31 4.09
C GLN A 123 12.38 -0.76 2.87
N TYR A 124 11.63 0.30 3.05
CA TYR A 124 10.82 0.93 2.01
C TYR A 124 11.34 2.34 1.75
N GLY A 125 11.43 2.73 0.49
CA GLY A 125 11.87 4.07 0.11
C GLY A 125 11.57 4.36 -1.35
N GLY A 126 11.99 5.54 -1.83
CA GLY A 126 11.78 5.93 -3.21
C GLY A 126 10.31 5.89 -3.63
N PHE A 127 9.41 6.29 -2.75
CA PHE A 127 7.98 6.31 -3.01
C PHE A 127 7.66 7.20 -4.21
N VAL A 128 6.96 6.64 -5.19
CA VAL A 128 6.48 7.41 -6.33
C VAL A 128 5.28 8.24 -5.90
N MET A 129 5.34 9.53 -6.23
CA MET A 129 4.24 10.46 -6.05
C MET A 129 3.96 11.14 -7.38
N SER A 130 2.71 11.51 -7.59
CA SER A 130 2.29 12.29 -8.74
C SER A 130 1.31 13.37 -8.32
N ASN A 131 0.93 14.23 -9.23
CA ASN A 131 -0.03 15.30 -8.96
C ASN A 131 -1.27 14.76 -8.26
N SER A 132 -1.71 15.44 -7.22
CA SER A 132 -3.02 15.21 -6.61
C SER A 132 -4.12 15.42 -7.64
N VAL A 133 -5.12 14.54 -7.63
CA VAL A 133 -6.21 14.58 -8.59
C VAL A 133 -7.43 15.27 -7.98
N TYR A 134 -8.03 16.16 -8.77
CA TYR A 134 -9.19 16.95 -8.39
C TYR A 134 -10.37 16.66 -9.32
N ALA A 135 -11.58 16.87 -8.82
CA ALA A 135 -12.78 16.99 -9.61
C ALA A 135 -13.16 18.47 -9.75
N GLU A 136 -13.32 18.94 -10.97
CA GLU A 136 -13.74 20.31 -11.28
C GLU A 136 -14.84 20.24 -12.33
N ASN A 137 -16.00 20.83 -12.03
CA ASN A 137 -17.15 20.89 -12.94
C ASN A 137 -17.52 19.52 -13.57
N GLY A 138 -17.39 18.43 -12.81
CA GLY A 138 -17.65 17.08 -13.30
C GLY A 138 -16.55 16.49 -14.18
N ALA A 139 -15.38 17.11 -14.24
CA ALA A 139 -14.21 16.60 -14.95
C ALA A 139 -13.08 16.22 -13.97
N ARG A 140 -12.27 15.25 -14.35
CA ARG A 140 -11.05 14.87 -13.64
C ARG A 140 -9.90 15.79 -14.05
N VAL A 141 -9.25 16.45 -13.09
CA VAL A 141 -8.10 17.32 -13.32
C VAL A 141 -6.88 16.70 -12.64
N CYS A 142 -5.89 16.32 -13.44
CA CYS A 142 -4.64 15.69 -12.99
C CYS A 142 -3.42 16.59 -13.22
N ALA A 143 -3.38 17.38 -14.29
CA ALA A 143 -2.27 18.26 -14.59
C ALA A 143 -2.48 19.64 -13.95
N SER A 144 -1.41 20.24 -13.42
CA SER A 144 -1.44 21.59 -12.88
C SER A 144 -1.27 22.62 -13.99
N SER A 145 -2.07 23.67 -13.98
CA SER A 145 -1.92 24.81 -14.93
C SER A 145 -0.62 25.57 -14.59
N VAL A 146 0.17 25.86 -15.61
CA VAL A 146 1.35 26.73 -15.53
C VAL A 146 1.17 28.02 -16.33
N SER A 147 -0.01 28.20 -16.91
CA SER A 147 -0.37 29.42 -17.66
C SER A 147 -0.28 30.65 -16.78
N GLY A 148 0.49 31.65 -17.21
CA GLY A 148 0.73 32.88 -16.44
C GLY A 148 1.79 32.76 -15.36
N HIS A 149 2.47 31.62 -15.24
CA HIS A 149 3.56 31.39 -14.28
C HIS A 149 4.92 31.14 -14.96
N VAL A 150 4.96 31.15 -16.28
CA VAL A 150 6.21 31.05 -17.02
C VAL A 150 6.72 32.46 -17.31
N GLU A 151 7.81 32.81 -16.67
CA GLU A 151 8.39 34.14 -16.67
C GLU A 151 9.71 34.17 -17.49
N GLU A 152 10.06 35.36 -18.03
CA GLU A 152 11.27 35.50 -18.83
C GLU A 152 12.57 35.55 -18.01
N ASN A 153 12.45 35.86 -16.72
CA ASN A 153 13.60 35.99 -15.85
C ASN A 153 13.37 35.30 -14.49
N ARG A 154 14.47 35.04 -13.80
CA ARG A 154 14.50 34.30 -12.55
C ARG A 154 13.75 35.00 -11.39
N ASP A 155 13.87 36.30 -11.30
CA ASP A 155 13.31 37.05 -10.18
C ASP A 155 11.79 37.06 -10.26
N ASP A 156 11.23 37.26 -11.44
CA ASP A 156 9.80 37.21 -11.67
C ASP A 156 9.27 35.80 -11.44
N ALA A 157 9.96 34.77 -11.95
CA ALA A 157 9.59 33.36 -11.69
C ALA A 157 9.61 33.01 -10.20
N THR A 158 10.55 33.53 -9.44
CA THR A 158 10.62 33.33 -7.98
C THR A 158 9.42 33.96 -7.27
N ASN A 159 8.93 35.07 -7.77
CA ASN A 159 7.79 35.77 -7.20
C ASN A 159 6.42 35.27 -7.69
N ASN A 160 6.42 34.40 -8.70
CA ASN A 160 5.21 33.84 -9.32
C ASN A 160 5.27 32.32 -9.45
N PRO A 161 5.45 31.57 -8.33
CA PRO A 161 5.59 30.13 -8.35
C PRO A 161 4.28 29.41 -8.67
N VAL A 162 4.39 28.19 -9.18
CA VAL A 162 3.28 27.23 -9.27
C VAL A 162 3.36 26.29 -8.09
N ASP A 163 2.31 26.18 -7.31
CA ASP A 163 2.17 25.18 -6.26
C ASP A 163 1.63 23.88 -6.85
N ILE A 164 2.39 22.79 -6.68
CA ILE A 164 1.98 21.45 -7.11
C ILE A 164 1.89 20.56 -5.89
N TYR A 165 0.71 20.03 -5.67
CA TYR A 165 0.45 19.07 -4.62
C TYR A 165 0.61 17.66 -5.19
N VAL A 166 1.45 16.84 -4.56
CA VAL A 166 1.71 15.47 -4.98
C VAL A 166 1.23 14.49 -3.92
N GLU A 167 0.85 13.30 -4.37
CA GLU A 167 0.37 12.21 -3.53
C GLU A 167 1.14 10.94 -3.83
N ARG A 168 1.40 10.15 -2.81
CA ARG A 168 1.91 8.78 -2.98
C ARG A 168 0.87 7.92 -3.68
N VAL A 169 1.31 7.13 -4.64
CA VAL A 169 0.42 6.23 -5.40
C VAL A 169 -0.04 5.05 -4.55
N VAL A 170 0.84 4.50 -3.72
CA VAL A 170 0.53 3.34 -2.89
C VAL A 170 -0.27 3.70 -1.64
N ALA A 171 -1.13 2.76 -1.24
CA ALA A 171 -1.82 2.80 0.04
C ALA A 171 -0.91 2.24 1.15
N LYS A 172 -0.96 2.85 2.33
CA LYS A 172 -0.26 2.40 3.53
C LYS A 172 -1.22 1.65 4.44
N ALA A 173 -0.84 0.44 4.84
CA ALA A 173 -1.54 -0.34 5.84
C ALA A 173 -0.69 -0.40 7.12
N THR A 174 -1.31 -0.14 8.26
CA THR A 174 -0.68 -0.21 9.57
C THR A 174 -1.52 -1.06 10.51
N THR A 175 -0.86 -1.65 11.49
CA THR A 175 -1.51 -2.32 12.62
C THR A 175 -1.17 -1.57 13.90
N THR A 176 -2.13 -1.48 14.80
CA THR A 176 -1.93 -0.88 16.13
C THR A 176 -2.33 -1.85 17.21
N VAL A 177 -1.59 -1.82 18.32
CA VAL A 177 -1.89 -2.63 19.48
C VAL A 177 -2.77 -1.84 20.44
N ASN A 178 -3.96 -2.35 20.70
CA ASN A 178 -4.86 -1.72 21.68
C ASN A 178 -4.65 -2.34 23.07
N THR A 179 -3.81 -1.72 23.86
CA THR A 179 -3.50 -2.16 25.23
C THR A 179 -4.70 -2.09 26.19
N ASP A 180 -5.64 -1.18 25.93
CA ASP A 180 -6.87 -1.04 26.74
C ASP A 180 -7.82 -2.23 26.58
N LYS A 181 -7.66 -3.00 25.50
CA LYS A 181 -8.41 -4.22 25.23
C LYS A 181 -7.71 -5.49 25.73
N GLY A 182 -6.68 -5.35 26.56
CA GLY A 182 -6.00 -6.47 27.20
C GLY A 182 -4.81 -7.05 26.44
N TRP A 183 -4.42 -6.45 25.32
CA TRP A 183 -3.18 -6.83 24.65
C TRP A 183 -1.96 -6.46 25.48
N LYS A 184 -1.01 -7.38 25.58
CA LYS A 184 0.22 -7.20 26.35
C LYS A 184 1.42 -7.59 25.51
N LYS A 185 2.50 -6.80 25.63
CA LYS A 185 3.81 -7.18 25.07
C LYS A 185 4.45 -8.24 25.94
N ILE A 186 5.02 -9.26 25.33
CA ILE A 186 5.76 -10.33 25.98
C ILE A 186 7.19 -9.83 26.19
N THR A 187 7.68 -9.90 27.42
CA THR A 187 8.96 -9.31 27.83
C THR A 187 10.05 -10.35 28.09
N SER A 188 9.73 -11.64 28.01
CA SER A 188 10.69 -12.74 28.22
C SER A 188 10.18 -14.05 27.63
N GLY A 189 11.08 -15.00 27.41
CA GLY A 189 10.77 -16.33 26.88
C GLY A 189 10.74 -16.41 25.37
N ASP A 190 10.23 -17.53 24.85
CA ASP A 190 10.25 -17.87 23.42
C ASP A 190 9.59 -16.84 22.51
N ASP A 191 8.59 -16.14 23.04
CA ASP A 191 7.80 -15.17 22.29
C ASP A 191 8.12 -13.71 22.66
N GLU A 192 9.30 -13.45 23.22
CA GLU A 192 9.72 -12.09 23.60
C GLU A 192 9.58 -11.11 22.44
N GLY A 193 9.04 -9.93 22.76
CA GLY A 193 8.79 -8.85 21.79
C GLY A 193 7.48 -8.94 21.04
N LYS A 194 6.81 -10.10 21.02
CA LYS A 194 5.48 -10.28 20.44
C LYS A 194 4.38 -9.77 21.35
N TYR A 195 3.16 -9.74 20.82
CA TYR A 195 1.98 -9.33 21.58
C TYR A 195 1.06 -10.51 21.81
N LYS A 196 0.48 -10.57 23.01
CA LYS A 196 -0.48 -11.60 23.40
C LYS A 196 -1.75 -11.01 24.01
N ILE A 197 -2.85 -11.74 23.84
CA ILE A 197 -4.11 -11.48 24.54
C ILE A 197 -4.63 -12.78 25.12
N LYS A 198 -5.16 -12.72 26.36
CA LYS A 198 -5.81 -13.88 26.96
C LYS A 198 -7.14 -14.16 26.25
N VAL A 199 -7.33 -15.38 25.79
CA VAL A 199 -8.52 -15.81 25.05
C VAL A 199 -9.34 -16.86 25.81
N GLY A 200 -8.76 -17.50 26.80
CA GLY A 200 -9.45 -18.53 27.57
C GLY A 200 -8.56 -19.23 28.58
N LYS A 201 -8.96 -20.42 28.93
CA LYS A 201 -8.26 -21.32 29.84
C LYS A 201 -8.31 -22.74 29.32
N ILE A 202 -7.35 -23.55 29.71
CA ILE A 202 -7.23 -24.96 29.36
C ILE A 202 -6.80 -25.78 30.60
N ASN A 203 -7.40 -26.95 30.77
CA ASN A 203 -6.88 -27.93 31.69
C ASN A 203 -5.80 -28.74 31.00
N ILE A 204 -4.55 -28.60 31.46
CA ILE A 204 -3.42 -29.38 30.93
C ILE A 204 -3.39 -30.78 31.51
N ASP A 205 -3.95 -30.94 32.72
CA ASP A 205 -4.23 -32.22 33.37
C ASP A 205 -5.44 -32.06 34.34
N ALA A 206 -5.73 -33.07 35.13
CA ALA A 206 -6.88 -33.09 36.03
C ALA A 206 -6.83 -32.04 37.17
N GLU A 207 -5.66 -31.52 37.47
CA GLU A 207 -5.43 -30.62 38.62
C GLU A 207 -4.94 -29.23 38.23
N HIS A 208 -4.46 -29.07 36.98
CA HIS A 208 -3.82 -27.84 36.55
C HIS A 208 -4.55 -27.18 35.39
N GLU A 209 -5.08 -25.97 35.65
CA GLU A 209 -5.65 -25.07 34.67
C GLU A 209 -4.64 -23.98 34.33
N LYS A 210 -4.44 -23.69 33.06
CA LYS A 210 -3.57 -22.60 32.56
C LYS A 210 -4.36 -21.63 31.71
N ASP A 211 -3.95 -20.37 31.75
CA ASP A 211 -4.48 -19.34 30.84
C ASP A 211 -4.00 -19.57 29.41
N VAL A 212 -4.89 -19.47 28.45
CA VAL A 212 -4.60 -19.56 27.01
C VAL A 212 -4.51 -18.17 26.42
N TYR A 213 -3.46 -17.98 25.65
CA TYR A 213 -3.19 -16.72 24.96
C TYR A 213 -3.14 -16.92 23.45
N ALA A 214 -3.71 -15.97 22.71
CA ALA A 214 -3.38 -15.78 21.32
C ALA A 214 -2.14 -14.90 21.23
N VAL A 215 -1.08 -15.43 20.61
CA VAL A 215 0.20 -14.75 20.42
C VAL A 215 0.38 -14.43 18.96
N VAL A 216 0.44 -13.14 18.62
CA VAL A 216 0.61 -12.71 17.25
C VAL A 216 2.02 -13.03 16.77
N GLN A 217 2.11 -13.80 15.70
CA GLN A 217 3.38 -14.17 15.06
C GLN A 217 3.82 -13.13 14.02
N GLY A 218 2.86 -12.50 13.37
CA GLY A 218 3.10 -11.52 12.35
C GLY A 218 1.82 -11.19 11.59
N TRP A 219 1.92 -10.31 10.61
CA TRP A 219 0.81 -9.94 9.76
C TRP A 219 1.25 -9.74 8.30
N GLY A 220 0.31 -9.61 7.41
CA GLY A 220 0.57 -9.42 6.01
C GLY A 220 -0.68 -8.99 5.25
N LEU A 221 -0.50 -8.76 3.96
CA LEU A 221 -1.58 -8.47 3.02
C LEU A 221 -1.79 -9.66 2.10
N ALA A 222 -3.04 -9.92 1.79
CA ALA A 222 -3.47 -10.93 0.82
C ALA A 222 -4.33 -10.29 -0.26
N ASP A 223 -4.38 -10.93 -1.42
CA ASP A 223 -5.15 -10.47 -2.57
C ASP A 223 -4.82 -9.01 -2.94
N GLU A 224 -3.52 -8.70 -2.98
CA GLU A 224 -3.02 -7.41 -3.40
C GLU A 224 -3.13 -7.27 -4.92
N ASN A 225 -3.49 -6.08 -5.38
CA ASN A 225 -3.38 -5.74 -6.80
C ASN A 225 -1.92 -5.56 -7.20
N GLU A 226 -1.52 -6.14 -8.32
CA GLU A 226 -0.13 -6.07 -8.80
C GLU A 226 0.22 -4.70 -9.35
N THR A 227 -0.72 -4.03 -9.99
CA THR A 227 -0.50 -2.78 -10.71
C THR A 227 -1.39 -1.65 -10.21
N ALA A 228 -0.94 -0.42 -10.45
CA ALA A 228 -1.73 0.78 -10.27
C ALA A 228 -1.47 1.77 -11.40
N GLU A 229 -2.33 2.76 -11.51
CA GLU A 229 -2.13 3.92 -12.36
C GLU A 229 -1.25 4.96 -11.66
N LEU A 230 -0.59 5.80 -12.45
CA LEU A 230 0.19 6.92 -11.92
C LEU A 230 -0.73 8.02 -11.38
N GLU A 231 -1.81 8.29 -12.10
CA GLU A 231 -2.82 9.29 -11.75
C GLU A 231 -4.12 8.59 -11.33
N LYS A 232 -4.74 9.05 -10.25
CA LYS A 232 -5.99 8.46 -9.74
C LYS A 232 -7.10 8.47 -10.78
N GLN A 233 -7.75 7.33 -10.98
CA GLN A 233 -8.99 7.23 -11.74
C GLN A 233 -10.18 7.58 -10.85
N ILE A 234 -10.89 8.65 -11.17
CA ILE A 234 -12.12 9.03 -10.48
C ILE A 234 -13.29 8.96 -11.45
N ASP A 235 -14.39 8.40 -11.00
CA ASP A 235 -15.64 8.41 -11.74
C ASP A 235 -16.35 9.75 -11.51
N VAL A 236 -16.07 10.71 -12.37
CA VAL A 236 -16.67 12.04 -12.33
C VAL A 236 -18.13 12.05 -12.77
N THR A 237 -18.62 10.96 -13.36
CA THR A 237 -20.02 10.84 -13.78
C THR A 237 -20.94 10.40 -12.63
N SER A 238 -20.38 9.85 -11.58
CA SER A 238 -21.10 9.48 -10.38
C SER A 238 -21.32 10.71 -9.51
N ASN A 239 -22.49 11.29 -9.54
CA ASN A 239 -22.91 12.44 -8.71
C ASN A 239 -22.71 12.23 -7.19
N ASN A 240 -22.38 11.01 -6.77
CA ASN A 240 -22.14 10.68 -5.37
C ASN A 240 -20.74 11.06 -4.90
N TRP A 241 -19.80 11.30 -5.79
CA TRP A 241 -18.43 11.65 -5.45
C TRP A 241 -18.29 13.10 -4.96
N THR A 242 -18.95 14.00 -5.63
CA THR A 242 -18.75 15.43 -5.42
C THR A 242 -19.58 16.00 -4.28
N SER A 243 -20.73 15.42 -3.96
CA SER A 243 -21.65 16.03 -3.00
C SER A 243 -21.69 15.39 -1.61
N ALA A 244 -21.50 14.07 -1.51
CA ALA A 244 -21.73 13.38 -0.25
C ALA A 244 -20.50 13.24 0.64
N ILE A 245 -19.32 13.25 0.06
CA ILE A 245 -18.10 12.87 0.76
C ILE A 245 -17.16 14.05 0.94
N LEU A 246 -17.25 15.06 0.09
CA LEU A 246 -16.27 16.13 -0.06
C LEU A 246 -16.75 17.50 0.40
N GLY A 247 -17.84 17.61 1.12
CA GLY A 247 -18.31 18.87 1.70
C GLY A 247 -17.32 19.56 2.64
N ILE A 248 -16.09 19.08 2.66
CA ILE A 248 -15.02 19.61 3.52
C ILE A 248 -13.74 19.59 2.70
N ASP A 249 -13.56 20.61 1.89
CA ASP A 249 -12.28 20.75 1.24
C ASP A 249 -11.56 22.03 1.62
N PRO A 250 -10.41 21.93 2.32
CA PRO A 250 -9.60 23.08 2.67
C PRO A 250 -8.78 23.64 1.49
N TRP A 251 -8.80 22.99 0.32
CA TRP A 251 -7.86 23.33 -0.75
C TRP A 251 -8.43 24.27 -1.80
N THR A 252 -9.72 24.64 -1.76
CA THR A 252 -10.37 24.95 -3.00
C THR A 252 -11.41 26.02 -3.00
N SER A 253 -11.65 26.50 -4.22
CA SER A 253 -12.92 27.11 -4.61
C SER A 253 -14.06 26.07 -4.50
N PRO A 254 -15.33 26.51 -4.38
CA PRO A 254 -16.49 25.61 -4.26
C PRO A 254 -16.64 24.56 -5.38
N ASP A 255 -15.97 24.77 -6.50
CA ASP A 255 -16.11 23.96 -7.71
C ASP A 255 -14.91 23.02 -7.96
N TYR A 256 -13.93 22.99 -7.04
CA TYR A 256 -12.67 22.26 -7.22
C TYR A 256 -12.38 21.40 -5.99
N HIS A 257 -12.60 20.10 -6.08
CA HIS A 257 -12.53 19.19 -4.97
C HIS A 257 -11.43 18.14 -5.15
N ARG A 258 -10.54 18.03 -4.15
CA ARG A 258 -9.54 16.96 -4.14
C ARG A 258 -10.20 15.60 -3.99
N CYS A 259 -9.75 14.64 -4.80
CA CYS A 259 -10.25 13.30 -4.79
C CYS A 259 -9.38 12.38 -3.92
N PHE A 260 -9.95 11.89 -2.84
CA PHE A 260 -9.27 10.97 -1.93
C PHE A 260 -9.40 9.52 -2.35
N TRP A 261 -10.47 9.19 -3.06
CA TRP A 261 -10.75 7.86 -3.55
C TRP A 261 -10.70 7.78 -5.06
N SER A 262 -10.28 6.62 -5.54
CA SER A 262 -10.24 6.35 -6.96
C SER A 262 -10.70 4.93 -7.23
N ALA A 263 -11.21 4.69 -8.44
CA ALA A 263 -11.25 3.35 -8.97
C ALA A 263 -9.81 2.84 -9.14
N SER A 264 -9.58 1.57 -8.93
CA SER A 264 -8.31 0.94 -9.28
C SER A 264 -8.37 0.35 -10.69
N VAL A 265 -7.20 0.04 -11.24
CA VAL A 265 -7.11 -0.83 -12.40
C VAL A 265 -7.81 -2.17 -12.12
N PRO A 266 -8.26 -2.90 -13.14
CA PRO A 266 -8.79 -4.25 -12.96
C PRO A 266 -7.85 -5.10 -12.13
N PHE A 267 -8.41 -5.87 -11.21
CA PHE A 267 -7.63 -6.68 -10.29
C PHE A 267 -6.76 -7.68 -11.04
N THR A 268 -5.48 -7.63 -10.76
CA THR A 268 -4.48 -8.62 -11.17
C THR A 268 -3.74 -9.08 -9.93
N PRO A 269 -3.82 -10.37 -9.58
CA PRO A 269 -3.25 -10.85 -8.33
C PRO A 269 -1.73 -10.73 -8.33
N LYS A 270 -1.19 -10.08 -7.34
CA LYS A 270 0.25 -9.94 -7.12
C LYS A 270 0.88 -11.32 -6.90
N GLY A 271 1.93 -11.62 -7.65
CA GLY A 271 2.59 -12.92 -7.57
C GLY A 271 1.80 -14.06 -8.23
N GLY A 272 0.77 -13.76 -9.00
CA GLY A 272 -0.03 -14.77 -9.72
C GLY A 272 -0.99 -15.58 -8.85
N THR A 273 -1.16 -15.18 -7.58
CA THR A 273 -2.09 -15.85 -6.66
C THR A 273 -3.06 -14.83 -6.08
N ASN A 274 -4.34 -15.21 -6.07
CA ASN A 274 -5.42 -14.38 -5.54
C ASN A 274 -6.21 -15.09 -4.42
N SER A 275 -5.64 -16.13 -3.82
CA SER A 275 -6.33 -16.90 -2.79
C SER A 275 -5.63 -16.78 -1.45
N ILE A 276 -6.42 -16.43 -0.45
CA ILE A 276 -5.97 -16.35 0.95
C ILE A 276 -5.44 -17.69 1.46
N VAL A 277 -5.98 -18.80 0.99
CA VAL A 277 -5.56 -20.16 1.40
C VAL A 277 -4.17 -20.56 0.90
N ASN A 278 -3.64 -19.83 -0.06
CA ASN A 278 -2.29 -20.05 -0.57
C ASN A 278 -1.20 -19.33 0.26
N HIS A 279 -1.59 -18.57 1.28
CA HIS A 279 -0.65 -17.90 2.16
C HIS A 279 -0.21 -18.84 3.29
N ALA A 280 1.00 -19.33 3.22
CA ALA A 280 1.58 -20.12 4.30
C ALA A 280 1.71 -19.28 5.57
N PHE A 281 1.45 -19.87 6.73
CA PHE A 281 1.58 -19.21 8.04
C PHE A 281 2.95 -18.54 8.22
N SER A 282 4.00 -19.17 7.71
CA SER A 282 5.37 -18.66 7.72
C SER A 282 5.59 -17.40 6.86
N ALA A 283 4.67 -17.05 5.98
CA ALA A 283 4.76 -15.84 5.17
C ALA A 283 4.39 -14.55 5.94
N PHE A 284 3.72 -14.69 7.10
CA PHE A 284 3.30 -13.55 7.93
C PHE A 284 4.41 -13.19 8.93
N THR A 285 5.47 -12.59 8.42
CA THR A 285 6.67 -12.24 9.22
C THR A 285 6.74 -10.77 9.62
N THR A 286 5.86 -9.92 9.07
CA THR A 286 5.86 -8.49 9.39
C THR A 286 5.49 -8.28 10.86
N PRO A 287 6.31 -7.55 11.64
CA PRO A 287 6.03 -7.28 13.04
C PRO A 287 4.71 -6.51 13.21
N PHE A 288 3.84 -7.06 14.07
CA PHE A 288 2.53 -6.47 14.35
C PHE A 288 2.68 -5.23 15.24
N GLY A 289 1.97 -4.17 14.90
CA GLY A 289 1.92 -2.94 15.68
C GLY A 289 3.06 -1.95 15.44
N THR A 290 4.05 -2.28 14.61
CA THR A 290 5.25 -1.43 14.42
C THR A 290 5.62 -1.17 12.98
N THR A 291 5.43 -2.12 12.09
CA THR A 291 5.94 -2.06 10.71
C THR A 291 4.79 -1.89 9.72
N PRO A 292 4.76 -0.81 8.92
CA PRO A 292 3.77 -0.62 7.87
C PRO A 292 4.02 -1.54 6.68
N LEU A 293 2.98 -1.80 5.90
CA LEU A 293 3.06 -2.38 4.56
C LEU A 293 2.43 -1.42 3.54
N TYR A 294 2.87 -1.53 2.30
CA TYR A 294 2.41 -0.67 1.21
C TYR A 294 1.91 -1.54 0.06
N THR A 295 0.79 -1.16 -0.52
CA THR A 295 0.15 -1.92 -1.59
C THR A 295 -0.42 -0.98 -2.64
N CYS A 296 -0.56 -1.48 -3.86
CA CYS A 296 -1.29 -0.78 -4.91
C CYS A 296 -2.76 -0.59 -4.50
N PRO A 297 -3.40 0.52 -4.91
CA PRO A 297 -4.83 0.70 -4.72
C PRO A 297 -5.62 -0.47 -5.28
N ASN A 298 -6.60 -0.94 -4.53
CA ASN A 298 -7.51 -2.01 -4.94
C ASN A 298 -8.90 -1.70 -4.41
N THR A 299 -9.75 -1.17 -5.28
CA THR A 299 -11.09 -0.70 -4.94
C THR A 299 -12.14 -1.37 -5.83
N PHE A 300 -13.35 -1.46 -5.35
CA PHE A 300 -14.49 -1.83 -6.20
C PHE A 300 -14.75 -0.78 -7.27
N THR A 301 -15.14 -1.21 -8.44
CA THR A 301 -15.81 -0.32 -9.38
C THR A 301 -17.22 0.02 -8.89
N THR A 302 -17.75 1.14 -9.36
CA THR A 302 -19.13 1.55 -9.02
C THR A 302 -20.14 0.49 -9.46
N GLU A 303 -19.90 -0.20 -10.57
CA GLU A 303 -20.77 -1.26 -11.09
C GLU A 303 -20.69 -2.53 -10.22
N GLU A 304 -19.51 -2.92 -9.78
CA GLU A 304 -19.33 -4.03 -8.83
C GLU A 304 -20.01 -3.73 -7.51
N PHE A 305 -19.90 -2.51 -7.00
CA PHE A 305 -20.58 -2.08 -5.78
C PHE A 305 -22.12 -2.12 -5.94
N LYS A 306 -22.63 -1.63 -7.07
CA LYS A 306 -24.07 -1.70 -7.36
C LYS A 306 -24.57 -3.13 -7.57
N ALA A 307 -23.76 -3.99 -8.16
CA ALA A 307 -24.08 -5.40 -8.37
C ALA A 307 -24.03 -6.22 -7.09
N SER A 308 -23.23 -5.81 -6.11
CA SER A 308 -23.15 -6.43 -4.80
C SER A 308 -24.31 -5.98 -3.90
N LYS A 309 -25.55 -6.31 -4.28
CA LYS A 309 -26.75 -6.01 -3.47
C LYS A 309 -26.76 -6.66 -2.08
N ASN A 310 -25.77 -7.45 -1.76
CA ASN A 310 -25.61 -8.07 -0.46
C ASN A 310 -24.22 -7.74 0.08
N TYR A 311 -24.19 -7.14 1.23
CA TYR A 311 -23.01 -6.99 2.09
C TYR A 311 -22.31 -8.34 2.41
N GLU A 312 -22.83 -9.44 1.89
CA GLU A 312 -22.33 -10.81 2.03
C GLU A 312 -21.24 -11.20 1.03
N LYS A 313 -20.89 -10.33 0.06
CA LYS A 313 -19.77 -10.53 -0.85
C LYS A 313 -18.51 -9.68 -0.60
N PRO A 314 -18.27 -9.13 0.60
CA PRO A 314 -17.01 -8.43 0.89
C PRO A 314 -15.80 -9.37 0.97
N TYR A 315 -15.99 -10.67 0.78
CA TYR A 315 -14.95 -11.69 0.85
C TYR A 315 -14.56 -12.24 -0.51
N ASP A 316 -14.86 -11.50 -1.57
CA ASP A 316 -14.35 -11.84 -2.89
C ASP A 316 -12.82 -11.85 -2.86
N ASN A 317 -12.21 -12.84 -3.52
CA ASN A 317 -10.77 -13.00 -3.62
C ASN A 317 -10.08 -11.87 -4.40
N THR A 318 -10.83 -10.89 -4.86
CA THR A 318 -10.31 -9.69 -5.54
C THR A 318 -10.04 -8.52 -4.60
N LEU A 319 -10.44 -8.59 -3.33
CA LEU A 319 -10.22 -7.52 -2.36
C LEU A 319 -8.97 -7.76 -1.53
N THR A 320 -8.16 -6.73 -1.39
CA THR A 320 -7.00 -6.76 -0.49
C THR A 320 -7.46 -6.91 0.96
N LYS A 321 -6.87 -7.86 1.65
CA LYS A 321 -7.17 -8.21 3.04
C LYS A 321 -5.95 -8.07 3.91
N VAL A 322 -6.18 -7.68 5.16
CA VAL A 322 -5.18 -7.76 6.21
C VAL A 322 -5.33 -9.11 6.91
N LEU A 323 -4.25 -9.87 6.94
CA LEU A 323 -4.18 -11.16 7.62
C LEU A 323 -3.24 -11.04 8.83
N VAL A 324 -3.66 -11.63 9.94
CA VAL A 324 -2.87 -11.71 11.15
C VAL A 324 -2.70 -13.17 11.53
N ALA A 325 -1.46 -13.62 11.61
CA ALA A 325 -1.14 -14.96 12.06
C ALA A 325 -0.93 -14.98 13.58
N ALA A 326 -1.62 -15.85 14.28
CA ALA A 326 -1.49 -16.02 15.72
C ALA A 326 -1.43 -17.51 16.09
N LYS A 327 -0.71 -17.80 17.13
CA LYS A 327 -0.69 -19.12 17.78
C LYS A 327 -1.51 -19.08 19.06
N LEU A 328 -2.19 -20.16 19.37
CA LEU A 328 -2.77 -20.38 20.69
C LEU A 328 -1.77 -21.11 21.57
N VAL A 329 -1.39 -20.51 22.69
CA VAL A 329 -0.42 -21.09 23.60
C VAL A 329 -0.84 -20.92 25.06
N TYR A 330 -0.36 -21.80 25.92
CA TYR A 330 -0.23 -21.55 27.35
C TYR A 330 1.24 -21.49 27.73
N TYR A 331 1.56 -20.89 28.87
CA TYR A 331 2.94 -20.81 29.37
C TYR A 331 3.09 -21.67 30.60
N ASP A 332 4.19 -22.40 30.68
CA ASP A 332 4.61 -23.08 31.90
C ASP A 332 5.19 -22.08 32.95
N ASP A 333 5.61 -22.59 34.08
CA ASP A 333 6.12 -21.76 35.17
C ASP A 333 7.49 -21.13 34.86
N ASP A 334 8.19 -21.63 33.82
CA ASP A 334 9.46 -21.11 33.31
C ASP A 334 9.26 -20.14 32.14
N ASN A 335 8.01 -19.80 31.82
CA ASN A 335 7.60 -18.98 30.66
C ASN A 335 7.89 -19.57 29.27
N ASN A 336 8.05 -20.89 29.16
CA ASN A 336 8.09 -21.53 27.85
C ASN A 336 6.68 -21.66 27.28
N SER A 337 6.55 -21.46 25.99
CA SER A 337 5.27 -21.55 25.30
C SER A 337 4.95 -23.00 24.90
N HIS A 338 3.73 -23.41 25.13
CA HIS A 338 3.21 -24.71 24.75
C HIS A 338 1.95 -24.54 23.91
N PRO A 339 1.73 -25.36 22.87
CA PRO A 339 0.51 -25.32 22.07
C PRO A 339 -0.74 -25.49 22.94
N ALA A 340 -1.73 -24.61 22.72
CA ALA A 340 -3.02 -24.64 23.40
C ALA A 340 -4.21 -24.67 22.44
N ASP A 341 -3.96 -24.85 21.16
CA ASP A 341 -4.98 -25.11 20.18
C ASP A 341 -5.62 -26.46 20.47
N ILE A 342 -6.88 -26.39 20.89
CA ILE A 342 -7.65 -27.55 21.28
C ILE A 342 -8.40 -28.02 20.02
N CYS A 343 -8.10 -29.23 19.60
CA CYS A 343 -8.86 -29.92 18.57
C CYS A 343 -9.50 -31.14 19.18
N LYS A 344 -10.65 -31.53 18.65
CA LYS A 344 -11.22 -32.84 18.93
C LYS A 344 -11.16 -33.69 17.67
N TYR A 345 -10.71 -34.91 17.84
CA TYR A 345 -10.74 -35.91 16.81
C TYR A 345 -11.40 -37.17 17.35
N ARG A 346 -12.53 -37.56 16.78
CA ARG A 346 -13.34 -38.70 17.26
C ARG A 346 -13.68 -38.62 18.74
N GLY A 347 -14.03 -37.42 19.23
CA GLY A 347 -14.36 -37.18 20.62
C GLY A 347 -13.19 -37.14 21.62
N ILE A 348 -11.96 -37.31 21.15
CA ILE A 348 -10.74 -37.20 21.97
C ILE A 348 -10.15 -35.81 21.77
N GLN A 349 -9.93 -35.11 22.89
CA GLN A 349 -9.24 -33.84 22.89
C GLN A 349 -7.74 -34.06 22.64
N ILE A 350 -7.22 -33.34 21.65
CA ILE A 350 -5.81 -33.38 21.28
C ILE A 350 -5.30 -31.95 21.27
N LEU A 351 -4.18 -31.67 21.94
CA LEU A 351 -3.55 -30.36 21.95
C LEU A 351 -2.57 -30.24 20.79
N GLY A 352 -2.73 -29.13 20.05
CA GLY A 352 -1.88 -28.81 18.91
C GLY A 352 -2.33 -29.45 17.59
N ALA A 353 -2.47 -28.61 16.56
CA ALA A 353 -2.90 -29.04 15.23
C ALA A 353 -1.98 -30.15 14.67
N ASP A 354 -0.68 -30.03 14.86
CA ASP A 354 0.30 -31.04 14.42
C ASP A 354 0.04 -32.41 15.05
N ASN A 355 -0.41 -32.47 16.29
CA ASN A 355 -0.73 -33.72 16.97
C ASN A 355 -2.04 -34.32 16.44
N VAL A 356 -3.01 -33.47 16.09
CA VAL A 356 -4.24 -33.92 15.43
C VAL A 356 -3.88 -34.52 14.06
N LEU A 357 -3.05 -33.84 13.29
CA LEU A 357 -2.62 -34.33 11.97
C LEU A 357 -1.91 -35.67 12.08
N LYS A 358 -1.03 -35.85 13.07
CA LYS A 358 -0.36 -37.14 13.33
C LYS A 358 -1.35 -38.23 13.69
N GLN A 359 -2.37 -37.92 14.49
CA GLN A 359 -3.39 -38.90 14.87
C GLN A 359 -4.27 -39.28 13.66
N VAL A 360 -4.67 -38.28 12.88
CA VAL A 360 -5.42 -38.54 11.62
C VAL A 360 -4.61 -39.40 10.65
N ALA A 361 -3.32 -39.06 10.49
CA ALA A 361 -2.42 -39.85 9.65
C ALA A 361 -2.34 -41.30 10.07
N LYS A 362 -2.31 -41.54 11.36
CA LYS A 362 -2.27 -42.91 11.92
C LYS A 362 -3.56 -43.68 11.65
N ASP A 363 -4.72 -42.99 11.76
CA ASP A 363 -6.04 -43.63 11.67
C ASP A 363 -6.57 -43.70 10.24
N HIS A 364 -6.12 -42.78 9.37
CA HIS A 364 -6.60 -42.61 8.00
C HIS A 364 -5.47 -42.43 6.99
N SER A 365 -4.63 -43.43 6.88
CA SER A 365 -3.53 -43.41 5.91
C SER A 365 -3.99 -43.24 4.45
N GLU A 366 -5.24 -43.56 4.15
CA GLU A 366 -5.87 -43.37 2.86
C GLU A 366 -6.09 -41.89 2.48
N TYR A 367 -6.09 -40.98 3.44
CA TYR A 367 -6.26 -39.56 3.17
C TYR A 367 -4.95 -38.84 2.89
N TRP A 368 -3.83 -39.50 3.06
CA TRP A 368 -2.53 -38.95 2.77
C TRP A 368 -2.16 -39.15 1.31
N THR A 369 -1.95 -38.04 0.62
CA THR A 369 -1.38 -38.06 -0.74
C THR A 369 0.13 -38.10 -0.77
N VAL A 370 0.77 -37.83 0.40
CA VAL A 370 2.22 -37.71 0.58
C VAL A 370 2.62 -38.18 2.00
N ASP A 371 3.90 -38.25 2.28
CA ASP A 371 4.42 -38.76 3.56
C ASP A 371 3.83 -38.01 4.77
N PRO A 372 3.11 -38.71 5.67
CA PRO A 372 2.53 -38.09 6.87
C PRO A 372 3.56 -37.52 7.87
N ASN A 373 4.83 -37.78 7.67
CA ASN A 373 5.90 -37.21 8.48
C ASN A 373 6.45 -35.88 7.93
N ASP A 374 5.98 -35.47 6.76
CA ASP A 374 6.37 -34.19 6.16
C ASP A 374 5.29 -33.13 6.46
N ALA A 375 5.63 -32.16 7.31
CA ALA A 375 4.71 -31.09 7.72
C ALA A 375 4.27 -30.15 6.57
N SER A 376 4.86 -30.26 5.38
CA SER A 376 4.49 -29.52 4.19
C SER A 376 3.33 -30.15 3.42
N ASN A 377 2.90 -31.34 3.79
CA ASN A 377 1.92 -32.11 3.05
C ASN A 377 0.49 -31.84 3.48
N HIS A 378 -0.42 -31.82 2.49
CA HIS A 378 -1.83 -31.59 2.70
C HIS A 378 -2.55 -32.88 3.10
N ILE A 379 -3.39 -32.78 4.15
CA ILE A 379 -4.30 -33.82 4.54
C ILE A 379 -5.68 -33.50 3.98
N LEU A 380 -6.28 -34.44 3.31
CA LEU A 380 -7.70 -34.39 2.99
C LEU A 380 -8.47 -34.98 4.19
N LEU A 381 -9.03 -34.11 5.00
CA LEU A 381 -9.89 -34.51 6.11
C LEU A 381 -11.34 -34.60 5.63
N ALA A 382 -12.02 -35.66 6.02
CA ALA A 382 -13.47 -35.66 5.93
C ALA A 382 -14.02 -34.66 6.97
N PRO A 383 -14.96 -33.74 6.62
CA PRO A 383 -15.50 -32.76 7.55
C PRO A 383 -16.15 -33.35 8.81
N THR A 384 -16.58 -34.60 8.72
CA THR A 384 -17.19 -35.33 9.83
C THR A 384 -16.20 -35.86 10.86
N ASP A 385 -14.92 -35.81 10.60
CA ASP A 385 -13.87 -36.30 11.51
C ASP A 385 -13.33 -35.18 12.43
N LEU A 386 -13.69 -33.92 12.13
CA LEU A 386 -13.33 -32.74 12.92
C LEU A 386 -14.58 -32.13 13.57
N GLU A 387 -14.50 -31.87 14.87
CA GLU A 387 -15.49 -31.11 15.64
C GLU A 387 -14.94 -29.75 16.07
#